data_85a4010365c10a2ea31dcb5120a83b57
#
_entry.id   85a4010365c10a2ea31dcb5120a83b57
#
_cell.length_a   1.000
_cell.length_b   1.000
_cell.length_c   1.000
_cell.angle_alpha   90.00
_cell.angle_beta   90.00
_cell.angle_gamma   90.00
#
_symmetry.space_group_name_H-M   'P 1'
#
loop_
_entity.id
_entity.type
_entity.pdbx_description
1 polymer ?
#
loop_
_entity_poly.entity_id
_entity_poly.type
_entity_poly.pdbx_seq_one_letter_code
_entity_poly.pdbx_strand_id
1 'polypeptide(L)'
;MKKYLFSAITVLFVSLVLAGCSYGDGTPISSLDDSSMPIRRYDLLQMRYLTTGDYSALQKMRSTYIVETRALVESLLKIGVLGESGMNERILEYYEDSTLSAAIEDVNKTFANMDKENEQLRICLNRMQRLLPEVELPDVYTQIGDFEQSIVVCGRKVGISLEKYLGPDYPVYKRFFDEQQRKQMTREYMIPECMSIYLLSQFPFGDFQNISQAKRDFHLQCVWYVVNKLLGEEFFGRSETSKVDAFMQMHKDMSLSELLNYSRQEMSKVSGASAENAK
;
A
#
# COMPACT_ATOMS: atom_id res chain seq x y z
N MET A 1 22.11 -8.99 -28.43
CA MET A 1 21.06 -9.54 -27.60
C MET A 1 21.55 -9.62 -26.17
N LYS A 2 20.86 -9.10 -25.18
CA LYS A 2 21.19 -8.93 -23.74
C LYS A 2 21.72 -7.56 -23.37
N LYS A 3 20.86 -6.54 -23.34
CA LYS A 3 21.09 -5.28 -22.61
C LYS A 3 19.78 -4.59 -22.18
N TYR A 4 18.66 -5.29 -22.10
CA TYR A 4 17.36 -4.69 -21.72
C TYR A 4 16.75 -5.34 -20.48
N LEU A 5 17.58 -5.90 -19.58
CA LEU A 5 17.10 -6.63 -18.40
C LEU A 5 17.26 -5.84 -17.09
N PHE A 6 17.69 -4.59 -17.14
CA PHE A 6 18.00 -3.82 -15.93
C PHE A 6 17.04 -2.70 -15.57
N SER A 7 15.98 -2.51 -16.37
CA SER A 7 14.97 -1.47 -16.08
C SER A 7 13.64 -2.02 -15.58
N ALA A 8 13.58 -3.31 -15.28
CA ALA A 8 12.33 -3.97 -14.85
C ALA A 8 12.10 -3.90 -13.32
N ILE A 9 12.92 -3.16 -12.59
CA ILE A 9 13.02 -3.29 -11.13
C ILE A 9 12.02 -2.39 -10.39
N THR A 10 11.33 -1.51 -11.09
CA THR A 10 10.37 -0.61 -10.43
C THR A 10 9.02 -0.63 -11.12
N VAL A 11 8.67 -1.74 -11.74
CA VAL A 11 7.27 -2.00 -11.99
C VAL A 11 6.73 -2.73 -10.77
N LEU A 12 6.67 -2.01 -9.67
CA LEU A 12 5.62 -2.23 -8.71
C LEU A 12 4.34 -2.18 -9.54
N PHE A 13 3.73 -3.32 -9.75
CA PHE A 13 2.42 -3.43 -10.35
C PHE A 13 1.45 -2.71 -9.42
N VAL A 14 1.40 -1.37 -9.54
CA VAL A 14 0.24 -0.62 -9.16
C VAL A 14 -0.78 -0.91 -10.26
N SER A 15 -1.34 -2.11 -10.26
CA SER A 15 -2.66 -2.32 -10.80
C SER A 15 -3.60 -1.58 -9.85
N LEU A 16 -3.60 -0.25 -9.99
CA LEU A 16 -4.61 0.61 -9.43
C LEU A 16 -5.91 0.20 -10.12
N VAL A 17 -6.56 -0.79 -9.57
CA VAL A 17 -7.96 -1.08 -9.90
C VAL A 17 -8.73 0.08 -9.29
N LEU A 18 -8.87 1.14 -10.09
CA LEU A 18 -9.92 2.13 -9.91
C LEU A 18 -11.26 1.44 -10.24
N ALA A 19 -11.58 0.37 -9.54
CA ALA A 19 -12.96 -0.01 -9.36
C ALA A 19 -13.54 1.07 -8.45
N GLY A 20 -14.21 2.04 -9.08
CA GLY A 20 -14.91 3.08 -8.36
C GLY A 20 -15.93 2.46 -7.41
N CYS A 21 -15.50 2.21 -6.18
CA CYS A 21 -16.40 1.99 -5.06
C CYS A 21 -16.97 3.37 -4.68
N SER A 22 -17.96 3.82 -5.45
CA SER A 22 -18.88 4.85 -4.99
C SER A 22 -19.73 4.25 -3.88
N TYR A 23 -19.23 4.30 -2.66
CA TYR A 23 -20.00 3.94 -1.48
C TYR A 23 -20.22 5.18 -0.63
N GLY A 24 -21.52 5.52 -0.47
CA GLY A 24 -21.98 6.62 0.37
C GLY A 24 -21.50 6.45 1.81
N ASP A 25 -20.92 7.51 2.34
CA ASP A 25 -20.64 7.71 3.74
C ASP A 25 -21.92 7.61 4.57
N GLY A 26 -21.91 6.75 5.57
CA GLY A 26 -23.01 6.69 6.50
C GLY A 26 -22.93 5.60 7.54
N THR A 27 -21.81 5.47 8.31
CA THR A 27 -21.91 4.97 9.68
C THR A 27 -20.72 5.44 10.51
N PRO A 28 -20.96 6.07 11.68
CA PRO A 28 -19.90 6.37 12.62
C PRO A 28 -19.34 5.07 13.19
N ILE A 29 -18.05 4.87 13.06
CA ILE A 29 -17.34 3.75 13.69
C ILE A 29 -17.21 4.06 15.17
N SER A 30 -18.24 3.76 15.93
CA SER A 30 -18.17 3.66 17.39
C SER A 30 -17.97 2.19 17.76
N SER A 31 -16.95 1.92 18.54
CA SER A 31 -16.71 0.71 19.33
C SER A 31 -16.21 -0.53 18.59
N LEU A 32 -14.95 -0.53 18.17
CA LEU A 32 -14.07 -1.69 18.26
C LEU A 32 -12.71 -1.22 18.75
N ASP A 33 -12.61 -1.26 19.97
CA ASP A 33 -11.60 -1.47 20.99
C ASP A 33 -10.18 -1.69 20.45
N ASP A 34 -9.51 -0.76 20.40
CA ASP A 34 -8.35 -0.06 20.82
C ASP A 34 -8.13 1.16 19.90
N SER A 35 -8.97 2.17 20.07
CA SER A 35 -8.87 3.46 19.36
C SER A 35 -7.56 4.22 19.64
N SER A 36 -6.68 3.65 20.47
CA SER A 36 -5.35 4.17 20.75
C SER A 36 -4.31 3.77 19.73
N MET A 37 -4.53 2.65 18.99
CA MET A 37 -3.57 2.11 18.04
C MET A 37 -3.92 2.52 16.61
N PRO A 38 -2.97 3.13 15.87
CA PRO A 38 -3.23 3.59 14.51
C PRO A 38 -3.36 2.47 13.47
N ILE A 39 -2.84 1.26 13.75
CA ILE A 39 -2.97 0.09 12.87
C ILE A 39 -3.99 -0.88 13.44
N ARG A 40 -5.07 -1.15 12.70
CA ARG A 40 -6.05 -2.14 13.09
C ARG A 40 -5.61 -3.55 12.69
N ARG A 41 -5.67 -4.47 13.62
CA ARG A 41 -5.20 -5.85 13.46
C ARG A 41 -6.32 -6.75 12.89
N TYR A 42 -6.73 -6.52 11.63
CA TYR A 42 -7.69 -7.38 10.95
C TYR A 42 -7.12 -8.79 10.68
N ASP A 43 -5.81 -8.90 10.48
CA ASP A 43 -5.08 -10.17 10.37
C ASP A 43 -5.36 -11.15 11.53
N LEU A 44 -5.56 -10.65 12.76
CA LEU A 44 -5.89 -11.50 13.92
C LEU A 44 -7.27 -12.16 13.78
N LEU A 45 -8.25 -11.46 13.19
CA LEU A 45 -9.56 -12.06 12.88
C LEU A 45 -9.44 -13.11 11.77
N GLN A 46 -8.66 -12.81 10.73
CA GLN A 46 -8.37 -13.79 9.68
C GLN A 46 -7.72 -15.05 10.26
N MET A 47 -6.62 -14.91 11.01
CA MET A 47 -5.92 -16.05 11.62
C MET A 47 -6.86 -16.87 12.49
N ARG A 48 -7.65 -16.22 13.34
CA ARG A 48 -8.59 -16.92 14.22
C ARG A 48 -9.61 -17.73 13.41
N TYR A 49 -10.19 -17.16 12.37
CA TYR A 49 -11.11 -17.88 11.50
C TYR A 49 -10.41 -19.04 10.77
N LEU A 50 -9.27 -18.76 10.14
CA LEU A 50 -8.54 -19.72 9.30
C LEU A 50 -7.96 -20.91 10.10
N THR A 51 -7.52 -20.69 11.35
CA THR A 51 -6.87 -21.74 12.16
C THR A 51 -7.82 -22.49 13.09
N THR A 52 -8.93 -21.89 13.49
CA THR A 52 -9.85 -22.49 14.47
C THR A 52 -11.28 -22.68 13.94
N GLY A 53 -11.59 -22.17 12.74
CA GLY A 53 -12.95 -22.17 12.21
C GLY A 53 -13.94 -21.30 13.01
N ASP A 54 -13.46 -20.32 13.78
CA ASP A 54 -14.31 -19.48 14.63
C ASP A 54 -15.27 -18.61 13.81
N TYR A 55 -16.51 -19.02 13.78
CA TYR A 55 -17.58 -18.29 13.08
C TYR A 55 -17.82 -16.87 13.64
N SER A 56 -17.49 -16.60 14.90
CA SER A 56 -17.63 -15.25 15.46
C SER A 56 -16.62 -14.28 14.83
N ALA A 57 -15.40 -14.76 14.55
CA ALA A 57 -14.39 -14.00 13.82
C ALA A 57 -14.85 -13.73 12.39
N LEU A 58 -15.35 -14.74 11.67
CA LEU A 58 -15.92 -14.59 10.33
C LEU A 58 -17.09 -13.60 10.31
N GLN A 59 -18.02 -13.69 11.27
CA GLN A 59 -19.13 -12.75 11.36
C GLN A 59 -18.63 -11.32 11.55
N LYS A 60 -17.61 -11.09 12.38
CA LYS A 60 -17.00 -9.78 12.59
C LYS A 60 -16.31 -9.28 11.33
N MET A 61 -15.61 -10.15 10.61
CA MET A 61 -15.03 -9.83 9.28
C MET A 61 -16.12 -9.35 8.30
N ARG A 62 -17.26 -10.04 8.25
CA ARG A 62 -18.35 -9.74 7.29
C ARG A 62 -19.28 -8.60 7.71
N SER A 63 -19.28 -8.19 8.95
CA SER A 63 -20.14 -7.11 9.46
C SER A 63 -19.35 -5.83 9.75
N THR A 64 -18.39 -5.89 10.63
CA THR A 64 -17.62 -4.73 11.08
C THR A 64 -16.51 -4.35 10.11
N TYR A 65 -15.85 -5.36 9.49
CA TYR A 65 -14.74 -5.20 8.58
C TYR A 65 -15.12 -5.55 7.14
N ILE A 66 -16.35 -5.14 6.73
CA ILE A 66 -16.88 -5.51 5.42
C ILE A 66 -16.06 -4.97 4.26
N VAL A 67 -15.51 -3.76 4.39
CA VAL A 67 -14.66 -3.14 3.33
C VAL A 67 -13.34 -3.88 3.22
N GLU A 68 -12.71 -4.15 4.35
CA GLU A 68 -11.45 -4.90 4.45
C GLU A 68 -11.63 -6.33 3.90
N THR A 69 -12.70 -7.01 4.30
CA THR A 69 -13.00 -8.37 3.82
C THR A 69 -13.30 -8.39 2.33
N ARG A 70 -14.03 -7.38 1.83
CA ARG A 70 -14.28 -7.24 0.39
C ARG A 70 -12.98 -7.01 -0.38
N ALA A 71 -12.13 -6.10 0.07
CA ALA A 71 -10.84 -5.83 -0.54
C ALA A 71 -9.97 -7.09 -0.57
N LEU A 72 -9.96 -7.87 0.52
CA LEU A 72 -9.27 -9.15 0.57
C LEU A 72 -9.81 -10.12 -0.48
N VAL A 73 -11.11 -10.40 -0.47
CA VAL A 73 -11.73 -11.46 -1.30
C VAL A 73 -11.75 -11.10 -2.78
N GLU A 74 -12.17 -9.87 -3.10
CA GLU A 74 -12.45 -9.45 -4.47
C GLU A 74 -11.22 -8.87 -5.19
N SER A 75 -10.36 -8.14 -4.46
CA SER A 75 -9.24 -7.42 -5.06
C SER A 75 -7.90 -8.14 -4.88
N LEU A 76 -7.64 -8.69 -3.70
CA LEU A 76 -6.37 -9.33 -3.39
C LEU A 76 -6.39 -10.80 -3.82
N LEU A 77 -7.23 -11.64 -3.21
CA LEU A 77 -7.31 -13.08 -3.50
C LEU A 77 -8.03 -13.39 -4.81
N LYS A 78 -8.92 -12.52 -5.29
CA LYS A 78 -9.70 -12.66 -6.54
C LYS A 78 -10.48 -13.96 -6.62
N ILE A 79 -11.05 -14.42 -5.49
CA ILE A 79 -11.76 -15.69 -5.38
C ILE A 79 -13.28 -15.59 -5.53
N GLY A 80 -13.80 -14.41 -5.87
CA GLY A 80 -15.22 -14.16 -6.16
C GLY A 80 -15.70 -12.86 -5.51
N VAL A 81 -17.02 -12.72 -5.38
CA VAL A 81 -17.66 -11.54 -4.80
C VAL A 81 -18.14 -11.85 -3.39
N LEU A 82 -17.84 -10.95 -2.43
CA LEU A 82 -18.25 -11.12 -1.04
C LEU A 82 -19.78 -11.17 -0.94
N GLY A 83 -20.30 -12.24 -0.35
CA GLY A 83 -21.74 -12.50 -0.25
C GLY A 83 -22.27 -13.59 -1.20
N GLU A 84 -21.48 -14.04 -2.14
CA GLU A 84 -21.82 -15.24 -2.93
C GLU A 84 -21.93 -16.48 -2.04
N SER A 85 -22.79 -17.42 -2.48
CA SER A 85 -22.89 -18.74 -1.83
C SER A 85 -21.56 -19.48 -1.95
N GLY A 86 -21.14 -20.15 -0.87
CA GLY A 86 -19.87 -20.89 -0.84
C GLY A 86 -18.61 -20.03 -0.66
N MET A 87 -18.75 -18.72 -0.41
CA MET A 87 -17.59 -17.85 -0.24
C MET A 87 -16.74 -18.22 0.98
N ASN A 88 -17.36 -18.67 2.05
CA ASN A 88 -16.64 -19.08 3.27
C ASN A 88 -15.75 -20.30 2.99
N GLU A 89 -16.29 -21.26 2.28
CA GLU A 89 -15.58 -22.46 1.86
C GLU A 89 -14.42 -22.10 0.93
N ARG A 90 -14.63 -21.20 -0.03
CA ARG A 90 -13.56 -20.72 -0.95
C ARG A 90 -12.44 -20.00 -0.20
N ILE A 91 -12.75 -19.23 0.84
CA ILE A 91 -11.73 -18.60 1.67
C ILE A 91 -10.89 -19.67 2.38
N LEU A 92 -11.52 -20.67 3.00
CA LEU A 92 -10.80 -21.74 3.68
C LEU A 92 -9.94 -22.55 2.71
N GLU A 93 -10.52 -22.99 1.59
CA GLU A 93 -9.83 -23.75 0.54
C GLU A 93 -8.62 -22.99 -0.02
N TYR A 94 -8.73 -21.67 -0.19
CA TYR A 94 -7.62 -20.85 -0.66
C TYR A 94 -6.42 -20.89 0.30
N TYR A 95 -6.67 -20.85 1.62
CA TYR A 95 -5.62 -20.87 2.64
C TYR A 95 -5.21 -22.29 3.08
N GLU A 96 -5.78 -23.35 2.49
CA GLU A 96 -5.29 -24.74 2.66
C GLU A 96 -3.93 -24.97 1.96
N ASP A 97 -3.49 -24.07 1.07
CA ASP A 97 -2.15 -24.11 0.49
C ASP A 97 -1.08 -24.14 1.58
N SER A 98 -0.18 -25.11 1.52
CA SER A 98 0.82 -25.32 2.57
C SER A 98 1.76 -24.12 2.77
N THR A 99 2.00 -23.35 1.72
CA THR A 99 2.85 -22.14 1.78
C THR A 99 2.13 -21.03 2.53
N LEU A 100 0.83 -20.85 2.26
CA LEU A 100 0.01 -19.85 2.96
C LEU A 100 -0.24 -20.25 4.41
N SER A 101 -0.51 -21.53 4.68
CA SER A 101 -0.67 -22.04 6.04
C SER A 101 0.57 -21.81 6.90
N ALA A 102 1.76 -22.07 6.36
CA ALA A 102 3.03 -21.79 7.05
C ALA A 102 3.23 -20.29 7.25
N ALA A 103 2.87 -19.46 6.26
CA ALA A 103 2.98 -18.01 6.37
C ALA A 103 2.09 -17.43 7.47
N ILE A 104 0.88 -17.97 7.69
CA ILE A 104 -0.01 -17.55 8.79
C ILE A 104 0.68 -17.72 10.15
N GLU A 105 1.34 -18.86 10.38
CA GLU A 105 2.09 -19.08 11.63
C GLU A 105 3.27 -18.13 11.79
N ASP A 106 4.04 -17.92 10.72
CA ASP A 106 5.21 -17.06 10.73
C ASP A 106 4.83 -15.60 10.91
N VAL A 107 3.73 -15.14 10.30
CA VAL A 107 3.13 -13.82 10.53
C VAL A 107 2.74 -13.66 11.99
N ASN A 108 2.05 -14.64 12.57
CA ASN A 108 1.63 -14.60 13.98
C ASN A 108 2.81 -14.45 14.93
N LYS A 109 3.90 -15.15 14.68
CA LYS A 109 5.15 -15.07 15.47
C LYS A 109 5.86 -13.73 15.28
N THR A 110 6.04 -13.33 14.01
CA THR A 110 6.82 -12.16 13.64
C THR A 110 6.13 -10.86 14.07
N PHE A 111 4.80 -10.78 13.91
CA PHE A 111 4.01 -9.58 14.18
C PHE A 111 3.16 -9.68 15.46
N ALA A 112 3.57 -10.52 16.42
CA ALA A 112 2.93 -10.59 17.74
C ALA A 112 2.92 -9.23 18.45
N ASN A 113 3.97 -8.44 18.28
CA ASN A 113 4.05 -7.05 18.73
C ASN A 113 4.31 -6.12 17.53
N MET A 114 3.54 -5.04 17.45
CA MET A 114 3.61 -4.01 16.40
C MET A 114 3.75 -2.58 16.97
N ASP A 115 4.31 -2.44 18.15
CA ASP A 115 4.43 -1.13 18.82
C ASP A 115 5.29 -0.16 18.01
N LYS A 116 6.36 -0.64 17.38
CA LYS A 116 7.23 0.19 16.52
C LYS A 116 6.50 0.73 15.31
N GLU A 117 5.78 -0.14 14.61
CA GLU A 117 5.02 0.20 13.42
C GLU A 117 3.86 1.15 13.76
N ASN A 118 3.19 0.90 14.89
CA ASN A 118 2.17 1.81 15.41
C ASN A 118 2.73 3.20 15.72
N GLU A 119 3.87 3.27 16.39
CA GLU A 119 4.51 4.55 16.70
C GLU A 119 4.99 5.27 15.44
N GLN A 120 5.61 4.56 14.51
CA GLN A 120 6.05 5.11 13.24
C GLN A 120 4.88 5.66 12.43
N LEU A 121 3.77 4.91 12.32
CA LEU A 121 2.56 5.37 11.65
C LEU A 121 1.97 6.59 12.36
N ARG A 122 1.90 6.63 13.69
CA ARG A 122 1.40 7.77 14.47
C ARG A 122 2.21 9.05 14.16
N ILE A 123 3.53 8.93 14.10
CA ILE A 123 4.42 10.04 13.73
C ILE A 123 4.10 10.52 12.31
N CYS A 124 3.97 9.59 11.35
CA CYS A 124 3.61 9.91 9.96
C CYS A 124 2.27 10.63 9.87
N LEU A 125 1.22 10.12 10.52
CA LEU A 125 -0.11 10.71 10.48
C LEU A 125 -0.16 12.11 11.09
N ASN A 126 0.53 12.32 12.23
CA ASN A 126 0.64 13.62 12.87
C ASN A 126 1.37 14.65 11.99
N ARG A 127 2.38 14.22 11.25
CA ARG A 127 3.08 15.09 10.31
C ARG A 127 2.28 15.31 9.04
N MET A 128 1.61 14.27 8.54
CA MET A 128 0.74 14.37 7.37
C MET A 128 -0.35 15.40 7.58
N GLN A 129 -1.02 15.39 8.72
CA GLN A 129 -2.06 16.38 9.06
C GLN A 129 -1.55 17.84 9.00
N ARG A 130 -0.26 18.06 9.30
CA ARG A 130 0.34 19.41 9.26
C ARG A 130 0.92 19.79 7.91
N LEU A 131 1.51 18.82 7.19
CA LEU A 131 2.27 19.06 5.97
C LEU A 131 1.43 18.88 4.70
N LEU A 132 0.34 18.13 4.79
CA LEU A 132 -0.60 17.81 3.71
C LEU A 132 -2.04 17.91 4.22
N PRO A 133 -2.48 19.08 4.72
CA PRO A 133 -3.77 19.22 5.42
C PRO A 133 -4.98 18.94 4.53
N GLU A 134 -4.84 19.00 3.21
CA GLU A 134 -5.87 18.68 2.23
C GLU A 134 -6.00 17.19 1.93
N VAL A 135 -5.06 16.37 2.38
CA VAL A 135 -5.09 14.92 2.17
C VAL A 135 -5.72 14.25 3.40
N GLU A 136 -6.76 13.48 3.18
CA GLU A 136 -7.37 12.70 4.25
C GLU A 136 -6.38 11.71 4.87
N LEU A 137 -6.47 11.50 6.17
CA LEU A 137 -5.62 10.51 6.83
C LEU A 137 -6.05 9.08 6.46
N PRO A 138 -5.11 8.17 6.14
CA PRO A 138 -5.42 6.79 5.88
C PRO A 138 -5.93 6.08 7.14
N ASP A 139 -6.81 5.12 6.92
CA ASP A 139 -7.31 4.19 7.92
C ASP A 139 -6.61 2.84 7.68
N VAL A 140 -5.51 2.60 8.41
CA VAL A 140 -4.58 1.51 8.16
C VAL A 140 -4.98 0.24 8.91
N TYR A 141 -4.94 -0.89 8.22
CA TYR A 141 -5.17 -2.20 8.81
C TYR A 141 -4.18 -3.24 8.27
N THR A 142 -3.98 -4.32 9.00
CA THR A 142 -3.17 -5.46 8.57
C THR A 142 -4.04 -6.61 8.09
N GLN A 143 -3.51 -7.38 7.14
CA GLN A 143 -4.16 -8.58 6.60
C GLN A 143 -3.12 -9.64 6.25
N ILE A 144 -3.57 -10.83 5.90
CA ILE A 144 -2.75 -11.89 5.29
C ILE A 144 -3.27 -12.11 3.88
N GLY A 145 -2.43 -11.91 2.90
CA GLY A 145 -2.75 -12.03 1.48
C GLY A 145 -2.17 -13.32 0.85
N ASP A 146 -1.58 -13.16 -0.33
CA ASP A 146 -1.11 -14.26 -1.19
C ASP A 146 0.31 -14.05 -1.73
N PHE A 147 1.10 -13.20 -1.10
CA PHE A 147 2.44 -12.77 -1.53
C PHE A 147 2.48 -11.90 -2.80
N GLU A 148 1.38 -11.64 -3.50
CA GLU A 148 1.40 -10.80 -4.71
C GLU A 148 1.47 -9.31 -4.38
N GLN A 149 0.57 -8.82 -3.54
CA GLN A 149 0.45 -7.40 -3.22
C GLN A 149 0.79 -7.12 -1.75
N SER A 150 1.69 -6.18 -1.53
CA SER A 150 2.05 -5.73 -0.17
C SER A 150 1.03 -4.77 0.43
N ILE A 151 0.49 -3.86 -0.40
CA ILE A 151 -0.44 -2.81 0.03
C ILE A 151 -1.66 -2.80 -0.89
N VAL A 152 -2.85 -2.72 -0.28
CA VAL A 152 -4.13 -2.56 -0.99
C VAL A 152 -4.81 -1.29 -0.51
N VAL A 153 -5.21 -0.42 -1.43
CA VAL A 153 -5.89 0.85 -1.12
C VAL A 153 -7.32 0.82 -1.65
N CYS A 154 -8.28 1.09 -0.75
CA CYS A 154 -9.69 1.26 -1.08
C CYS A 154 -10.20 2.55 -0.42
N GLY A 155 -10.23 3.64 -1.17
CA GLY A 155 -10.47 4.97 -0.62
C GLY A 155 -9.46 5.33 0.47
N ARG A 156 -9.93 5.56 1.69
CA ARG A 156 -9.06 5.81 2.85
C ARG A 156 -8.52 4.52 3.51
N LYS A 157 -9.13 3.38 3.24
CA LYS A 157 -8.70 2.10 3.80
C LYS A 157 -7.42 1.62 3.14
N VAL A 158 -6.42 1.32 3.95
CA VAL A 158 -5.12 0.84 3.47
C VAL A 158 -4.77 -0.46 4.19
N GLY A 159 -4.82 -1.56 3.44
CA GLY A 159 -4.48 -2.90 3.93
C GLY A 159 -3.01 -3.22 3.70
N ILE A 160 -2.33 -3.66 4.73
CA ILE A 160 -0.93 -4.12 4.71
C ILE A 160 -0.91 -5.64 4.79
N SER A 161 -0.40 -6.31 3.76
CA SER A 161 -0.25 -7.77 3.70
C SER A 161 1.02 -8.19 4.43
N LEU A 162 0.85 -8.70 5.67
CA LEU A 162 1.97 -8.95 6.59
C LEU A 162 2.96 -10.01 6.09
N GLU A 163 2.48 -10.99 5.31
CA GLU A 163 3.30 -12.03 4.72
C GLU A 163 4.33 -11.50 3.72
N LYS A 164 4.25 -10.22 3.34
CA LYS A 164 5.23 -9.54 2.48
C LYS A 164 6.44 -8.98 3.24
N TYR A 165 6.45 -9.05 4.58
CA TYR A 165 7.46 -8.37 5.43
C TYR A 165 8.11 -9.32 6.45
N LEU A 166 8.21 -10.61 6.13
CA LEU A 166 8.80 -11.65 6.99
C LEU A 166 10.35 -11.67 6.98
N GLY A 167 10.96 -10.78 6.21
CA GLY A 167 12.42 -10.66 6.12
C GLY A 167 12.99 -11.20 4.80
N PRO A 168 14.18 -10.69 4.36
CA PRO A 168 14.70 -10.91 3.01
C PRO A 168 15.08 -12.36 2.74
N ASP A 169 15.28 -13.13 3.80
CA ASP A 169 15.68 -14.54 3.73
C ASP A 169 14.52 -15.52 3.82
N TYR A 170 13.28 -15.01 3.89
CA TYR A 170 12.11 -15.87 3.96
C TYR A 170 12.08 -16.85 2.75
N PRO A 171 11.89 -18.18 2.98
CA PRO A 171 12.09 -19.17 1.94
C PRO A 171 11.24 -18.98 0.69
N VAL A 172 9.99 -18.54 0.84
CA VAL A 172 9.07 -18.26 -0.27
C VAL A 172 9.63 -17.15 -1.16
N TYR A 173 10.19 -16.09 -0.56
CA TYR A 173 10.73 -14.97 -1.33
C TYR A 173 11.92 -15.36 -2.21
N LYS A 174 12.78 -16.26 -1.73
CA LYS A 174 13.93 -16.76 -2.51
C LYS A 174 13.52 -17.47 -3.79
N ARG A 175 12.29 -17.98 -3.85
CA ARG A 175 11.76 -18.69 -5.02
C ARG A 175 11.17 -17.77 -6.08
N PHE A 176 10.60 -16.60 -5.67
CA PHE A 176 9.77 -15.77 -6.54
C PHE A 176 10.28 -14.34 -6.72
N PHE A 177 11.17 -13.86 -5.84
CA PHE A 177 11.65 -12.47 -5.84
C PHE A 177 13.16 -12.42 -5.96
N ASP A 178 13.68 -11.43 -6.72
CA ASP A 178 15.11 -11.17 -6.79
C ASP A 178 15.66 -10.59 -5.48
N GLU A 179 16.99 -10.53 -5.36
CA GLU A 179 17.65 -10.05 -4.13
C GLU A 179 17.28 -8.59 -3.80
N GLN A 180 17.12 -7.74 -4.80
CA GLN A 180 16.80 -6.33 -4.59
C GLN A 180 15.38 -6.14 -4.09
N GLN A 181 14.42 -6.89 -4.64
CA GLN A 181 13.04 -6.91 -4.16
C GLN A 181 12.97 -7.41 -2.71
N ARG A 182 13.69 -8.51 -2.41
CA ARG A 182 13.70 -9.09 -1.06
C ARG A 182 14.25 -8.15 0.02
N LYS A 183 15.21 -7.27 -0.31
CA LYS A 183 15.74 -6.27 0.62
C LYS A 183 14.66 -5.29 1.13
N GLN A 184 13.59 -5.11 0.39
CA GLN A 184 12.46 -4.27 0.77
C GLN A 184 11.35 -5.04 1.52
N MET A 185 11.43 -6.37 1.55
CA MET A 185 10.41 -7.22 2.18
C MET A 185 10.70 -7.42 3.68
N THR A 186 10.91 -6.32 4.39
CA THR A 186 11.24 -6.29 5.84
C THR A 186 10.27 -5.38 6.60
N ARG A 187 10.18 -5.58 7.91
CA ARG A 187 9.30 -4.79 8.79
C ARG A 187 9.54 -3.28 8.67
N GLU A 188 10.80 -2.89 8.47
CA GLU A 188 11.21 -1.49 8.36
C GLU A 188 10.59 -0.81 7.13
N TYR A 189 10.33 -1.56 6.06
CA TYR A 189 9.70 -1.04 4.84
C TYR A 189 8.18 -0.91 4.94
N MET A 190 7.54 -1.55 5.90
CA MET A 190 6.08 -1.66 5.99
C MET A 190 5.37 -0.30 6.01
N ILE A 191 5.74 0.60 6.90
CA ILE A 191 5.12 1.93 7.01
C ILE A 191 5.58 2.88 5.89
N PRO A 192 6.89 2.95 5.53
CA PRO A 192 7.33 3.72 4.37
C PRO A 192 6.62 3.34 3.06
N GLU A 193 6.46 2.05 2.79
CA GLU A 193 5.75 1.57 1.59
C GLU A 193 4.25 1.87 1.67
N CYS A 194 3.62 1.63 2.82
CA CYS A 194 2.21 1.96 3.06
C CYS A 194 1.92 3.44 2.75
N MET A 195 2.72 4.35 3.29
CA MET A 195 2.56 5.79 3.06
C MET A 195 2.86 6.17 1.61
N SER A 196 3.84 5.53 0.96
CA SER A 196 4.16 5.77 -0.45
C SER A 196 3.00 5.39 -1.36
N ILE A 197 2.44 4.18 -1.20
CA ILE A 197 1.32 3.70 -2.01
C ILE A 197 0.05 4.52 -1.73
N TYR A 198 -0.18 4.90 -0.47
CA TYR A 198 -1.31 5.78 -0.15
C TYR A 198 -1.18 7.13 -0.86
N LEU A 199 -0.02 7.80 -0.78
CA LEU A 199 0.18 9.08 -1.48
C LEU A 199 0.08 8.93 -3.00
N LEU A 200 0.61 7.85 -3.59
CA LEU A 200 0.41 7.57 -5.03
C LEU A 200 -1.08 7.44 -5.38
N SER A 201 -1.90 6.87 -4.50
CA SER A 201 -3.35 6.78 -4.71
C SER A 201 -4.07 8.12 -4.61
N GLN A 202 -3.56 9.05 -3.79
CA GLN A 202 -4.12 10.40 -3.64
C GLN A 202 -3.67 11.36 -4.76
N PHE A 203 -2.51 11.10 -5.35
CA PHE A 203 -1.93 11.87 -6.44
C PHE A 203 -1.67 10.99 -7.67
N PRO A 204 -2.72 10.34 -8.24
CA PRO A 204 -2.54 9.40 -9.34
C PRO A 204 -2.16 10.12 -10.63
N PHE A 205 -1.50 9.40 -11.53
CA PHE A 205 -1.29 9.85 -12.90
C PHE A 205 -2.59 9.87 -13.68
N GLY A 206 -2.83 10.94 -14.45
CA GLY A 206 -4.03 11.03 -15.28
C GLY A 206 -4.06 10.03 -16.44
N ASP A 207 -2.90 9.79 -17.09
CA ASP A 207 -2.75 8.86 -18.21
C ASP A 207 -1.47 8.04 -18.07
N PHE A 208 -1.57 6.99 -17.27
CA PHE A 208 -0.42 6.15 -16.92
C PHE A 208 0.23 5.46 -18.14
N GLN A 209 -0.56 5.14 -19.18
CA GLN A 209 -0.06 4.38 -20.34
C GLN A 209 0.83 5.22 -21.25
N ASN A 210 0.56 6.52 -21.33
CA ASN A 210 1.29 7.43 -22.25
C ASN A 210 2.41 8.21 -21.58
N ILE A 211 2.73 7.93 -20.32
CA ILE A 211 3.75 8.64 -19.55
C ILE A 211 5.11 7.96 -19.69
N SER A 212 6.16 8.76 -19.96
CA SER A 212 7.53 8.23 -20.02
C SER A 212 8.01 7.69 -18.69
N GLN A 213 8.91 6.68 -18.72
CA GLN A 213 9.48 6.09 -17.51
C GLN A 213 10.16 7.16 -16.63
N ALA A 214 10.94 8.08 -17.22
CA ALA A 214 11.61 9.14 -16.47
C ALA A 214 10.66 10.02 -15.66
N LYS A 215 9.45 10.25 -16.16
CA LYS A 215 8.43 11.01 -15.46
C LYS A 215 7.81 10.21 -14.31
N ARG A 216 7.52 8.94 -14.55
CA ARG A 216 7.06 8.03 -13.47
C ARG A 216 8.07 7.98 -12.33
N ASP A 217 9.35 7.83 -12.68
CA ASP A 217 10.44 7.81 -11.71
C ASP A 217 10.53 9.13 -10.93
N PHE A 218 10.41 10.27 -11.60
CA PHE A 218 10.42 11.57 -10.92
C PHE A 218 9.24 11.75 -9.96
N HIS A 219 8.02 11.37 -10.35
CA HIS A 219 6.87 11.43 -9.44
C HIS A 219 7.05 10.50 -8.24
N LEU A 220 7.54 9.28 -8.45
CA LEU A 220 7.85 8.36 -7.36
C LEU A 220 8.92 8.93 -6.42
N GLN A 221 9.95 9.57 -6.96
CA GLN A 221 10.97 10.28 -6.16
C GLN A 221 10.36 11.43 -5.35
N CYS A 222 9.38 12.17 -5.90
CA CYS A 222 8.65 13.20 -5.15
C CYS A 222 7.84 12.59 -4.01
N VAL A 223 7.18 11.45 -4.23
CA VAL A 223 6.46 10.73 -3.17
C VAL A 223 7.44 10.28 -2.08
N TRP A 224 8.57 9.66 -2.43
CA TRP A 224 9.58 9.24 -1.45
C TRP A 224 10.18 10.41 -0.66
N TYR A 225 10.41 11.54 -1.34
CA TYR A 225 10.83 12.77 -0.66
C TYR A 225 9.79 13.21 0.39
N VAL A 226 8.51 13.20 0.03
CA VAL A 226 7.43 13.54 0.97
C VAL A 226 7.34 12.52 2.10
N VAL A 227 7.43 11.22 1.82
CA VAL A 227 7.42 10.16 2.85
C VAL A 227 8.58 10.33 3.82
N ASN A 228 9.81 10.67 3.36
CA ASN A 228 10.93 11.00 4.23
C ASN A 228 10.58 12.15 5.20
N LYS A 229 9.86 13.19 4.72
CA LYS A 229 9.40 14.28 5.60
C LYS A 229 8.34 13.82 6.61
N LEU A 230 7.46 12.89 6.22
CA LEU A 230 6.47 12.29 7.12
C LEU A 230 7.14 11.39 8.17
N LEU A 231 8.10 10.57 7.79
CA LEU A 231 8.90 9.75 8.70
C LEU A 231 9.78 10.61 9.62
N GLY A 232 10.33 11.71 9.10
CA GLY A 232 11.30 12.58 9.75
C GLY A 232 12.71 12.05 9.71
N GLU A 233 12.98 11.18 8.77
CA GLU A 233 14.27 10.58 8.47
C GLU A 233 14.44 10.36 6.98
N GLU A 234 15.66 10.18 6.51
CA GLU A 234 15.98 9.87 5.11
C GLU A 234 15.92 8.36 4.88
N PHE A 235 14.73 7.76 5.01
CA PHE A 235 14.52 6.33 4.80
C PHE A 235 14.82 5.93 3.35
N PHE A 236 14.20 6.62 2.40
CA PHE A 236 14.59 6.54 0.99
C PHE A 236 15.83 7.41 0.80
N GLY A 237 16.97 6.78 0.47
CA GLY A 237 18.28 7.41 0.48
C GLY A 237 18.39 8.61 -0.47
N ARG A 238 19.46 9.39 -0.28
CA ARG A 238 19.75 10.57 -1.13
C ARG A 238 19.94 10.25 -2.60
N SER A 239 20.40 9.07 -2.94
CA SER A 239 20.49 8.63 -4.34
C SER A 239 19.12 8.66 -5.02
N GLU A 240 18.07 8.35 -4.28
CA GLU A 240 16.69 8.28 -4.78
C GLU A 240 16.02 9.66 -4.82
N THR A 241 16.33 10.55 -3.89
CA THR A 241 15.63 11.83 -3.72
C THR A 241 16.43 13.07 -4.14
N SER A 242 17.71 12.93 -4.54
CA SER A 242 18.61 14.07 -4.82
C SER A 242 18.11 15.06 -5.88
N LYS A 243 17.44 14.59 -6.91
CA LYS A 243 16.83 15.45 -7.94
C LYS A 243 15.70 16.30 -7.38
N VAL A 244 14.89 15.71 -6.50
CA VAL A 244 13.79 16.40 -5.84
C VAL A 244 14.33 17.38 -4.80
N ASP A 245 15.37 17.03 -4.06
CA ASP A 245 16.05 17.94 -3.13
C ASP A 245 16.56 19.18 -3.86
N ALA A 246 17.27 19.00 -5.01
CA ALA A 246 17.76 20.11 -5.82
C ALA A 246 16.61 20.97 -6.38
N PHE A 247 15.52 20.34 -6.83
CA PHE A 247 14.33 21.03 -7.31
C PHE A 247 13.70 21.88 -6.19
N MET A 248 13.51 21.33 -5.01
CA MET A 248 12.92 22.03 -3.85
C MET A 248 13.82 23.15 -3.32
N GLN A 249 15.15 23.02 -3.42
CA GLN A 249 16.06 24.11 -3.10
C GLN A 249 15.89 25.34 -4.00
N MET A 250 15.52 25.14 -5.27
CA MET A 250 15.21 26.23 -6.21
C MET A 250 13.79 26.78 -6.04
N HIS A 251 12.87 25.99 -5.46
CA HIS A 251 11.45 26.33 -5.28
C HIS A 251 11.10 26.36 -3.78
N LYS A 252 11.76 27.23 -3.02
CA LYS A 252 11.68 27.26 -1.54
C LYS A 252 10.27 27.52 -0.96
N ASP A 253 9.43 28.19 -1.74
CA ASP A 253 8.06 28.54 -1.33
C ASP A 253 7.03 27.44 -1.71
N MET A 254 7.47 26.40 -2.44
CA MET A 254 6.62 25.30 -2.86
C MET A 254 6.31 24.37 -1.68
N SER A 255 5.04 24.16 -1.40
CA SER A 255 4.57 23.18 -0.41
C SER A 255 4.75 21.74 -0.92
N LEU A 256 4.67 20.75 0.00
CA LEU A 256 4.76 19.33 -0.38
C LEU A 256 3.57 18.89 -1.25
N SER A 257 2.40 19.45 -1.03
CA SER A 257 1.22 19.22 -1.86
C SER A 257 1.40 19.77 -3.27
N GLU A 258 1.91 20.99 -3.39
CA GLU A 258 2.23 21.58 -4.69
C GLU A 258 3.28 20.76 -5.44
N LEU A 259 4.30 20.22 -4.76
CA LEU A 259 5.28 19.32 -5.35
C LEU A 259 4.62 18.05 -5.93
N LEU A 260 3.76 17.39 -5.16
CA LEU A 260 3.04 16.19 -5.61
C LEU A 260 2.09 16.50 -6.77
N ASN A 261 1.38 17.62 -6.71
CA ASN A 261 0.52 18.09 -7.80
C ASN A 261 1.32 18.46 -9.06
N TYR A 262 2.45 19.16 -8.91
CA TYR A 262 3.34 19.50 -10.00
C TYR A 262 3.85 18.24 -10.71
N SER A 263 4.41 17.30 -9.96
CA SER A 263 4.98 16.08 -10.51
C SER A 263 3.99 15.21 -11.29
N ARG A 264 2.69 15.26 -10.95
CA ARG A 264 1.63 14.60 -11.73
C ARG A 264 1.10 15.42 -12.90
N GLN A 265 1.12 16.78 -12.86
CA GLN A 265 0.53 17.70 -13.86
C GLN A 265 1.47 18.09 -14.99
N GLU A 266 2.76 18.24 -14.75
CA GLU A 266 3.76 18.43 -15.81
C GLU A 266 3.64 17.34 -16.90
N MET A 267 2.98 16.28 -16.55
CA MET A 267 2.70 15.15 -17.40
C MET A 267 1.53 15.37 -18.38
N SER A 268 0.59 16.25 -18.07
CA SER A 268 -0.58 16.55 -18.92
C SER A 268 -0.31 17.65 -19.97
N LYS A 269 0.65 18.55 -19.74
CA LYS A 269 0.92 19.66 -20.66
C LYS A 269 1.70 19.28 -21.92
N VAL A 270 2.44 18.16 -21.89
CA VAL A 270 3.23 17.73 -23.07
C VAL A 270 2.38 16.97 -24.10
N SER A 271 1.29 16.35 -23.71
CA SER A 271 0.34 15.73 -24.65
C SER A 271 -0.53 16.74 -25.40
N GLY A 272 -0.72 17.96 -24.87
CA GLY A 272 -1.45 19.04 -25.54
C GLY A 272 -0.64 19.79 -26.60
N ALA A 273 0.69 19.91 -26.42
CA ALA A 273 1.54 20.65 -27.34
C ALA A 273 1.85 19.93 -28.66
N SER A 274 1.67 18.62 -28.71
CA SER A 274 1.88 17.83 -29.93
C SER A 274 0.69 17.86 -30.90
N ALA A 275 -0.48 18.32 -30.46
CA ALA A 275 -1.69 18.38 -31.28
C ALA A 275 -1.86 19.75 -31.99
N GLU A 276 -1.18 20.79 -31.55
CA GLU A 276 -1.29 22.13 -32.16
C GLU A 276 -0.28 22.39 -33.29
N ASN A 277 0.77 21.57 -33.45
CA ASN A 277 1.77 21.72 -34.52
C ASN A 277 1.53 20.81 -35.74
N ALA A 278 0.35 20.18 -35.83
CA ALA A 278 -0.06 19.31 -36.95
C ALA A 278 -1.27 19.88 -37.70
N LYS A 279 -1.38 21.20 -37.83
CA LYS A 279 -2.35 21.86 -38.73
C LYS A 279 -1.64 22.77 -39.72
#